data_1f2b023c1098ab694235db6e90d81635
#
_entry.id   1f2b023c1098ab694235db6e90d81635
#
_cell.length_a   1.000
_cell.length_b   1.000
_cell.length_c   1.000
_cell.angle_alpha   90.00
_cell.angle_beta   90.00
_cell.angle_gamma   90.00
#
_symmetry.space_group_name_H-M   'P 1'
#
loop_
_entity.id
_entity.type
_entity.pdbx_description
1 polymer ?
#
loop_
_entity_poly.entity_id
_entity_poly.type
_entity_poly.pdbx_seq_one_letter_code
_entity_poly.pdbx_strand_id
1 'polypeptide(L)'
;MANNLESNISQIVLKKFLPGFMSDIVLCKTVDRQLLSGEINSNTGDSVSFKRPHQFKSERTETGDITGKDKNGLFSAKATGKVGKYITVAVEWTQIEEALKLNQLDQILSPIHERMVTDLETELAHFMMNNGALSLGSPNTAIKKWADVAQTASFIKDIGIKTGENYAIMDPWSAQRLADAQSGLHAADQLVRTAWENAQISGNFGGIRALMSNGLASREQGDFDGTLTVKTAPNVDYLSVKDSYQFTVALTGATPSKTGFLKAGDQLKFTSTHWLNQQSKQTLYNGSTAMSFTATVLEETN
;
A
#
# COMPACT_ATOMS: atom_id res chain seq x y z
N MET A 1 14.46 -37.37 -37.53
CA MET A 1 13.58 -36.69 -36.56
C MET A 1 14.35 -35.48 -36.08
N ALA A 2 13.88 -34.28 -36.35
CA ALA A 2 14.48 -33.06 -35.83
C ALA A 2 14.19 -33.02 -34.32
N ASN A 3 15.21 -32.97 -33.49
CA ASN A 3 15.03 -32.76 -32.06
C ASN A 3 14.50 -31.34 -31.85
N ASN A 4 13.28 -31.22 -31.42
CA ASN A 4 12.72 -29.92 -31.00
C ASN A 4 13.24 -29.61 -29.59
N LEU A 5 14.27 -28.76 -29.52
CA LEU A 5 14.89 -28.32 -28.26
C LEU A 5 14.24 -27.07 -27.66
N GLU A 6 13.26 -26.49 -28.36
CA GLU A 6 12.60 -25.24 -27.94
C GLU A 6 11.94 -25.36 -26.56
N SER A 7 11.29 -26.47 -26.25
CA SER A 7 10.66 -26.68 -24.95
C SER A 7 11.68 -26.75 -23.80
N ASN A 8 12.86 -27.31 -24.06
CA ASN A 8 13.92 -27.42 -23.06
C ASN A 8 14.57 -26.06 -22.76
N ILE A 9 14.79 -25.25 -23.80
CA ILE A 9 15.35 -23.90 -23.64
C ILE A 9 14.40 -23.03 -22.81
N SER A 10 13.11 -23.01 -23.13
CA SER A 10 12.10 -22.26 -22.37
C SER A 10 12.03 -22.69 -20.91
N GLN A 11 12.16 -23.97 -20.62
CA GLN A 11 12.19 -24.48 -19.25
C GLN A 11 13.45 -24.08 -18.49
N ILE A 12 14.61 -24.08 -19.14
CA ILE A 12 15.89 -23.64 -18.55
C ILE A 12 15.83 -22.14 -18.24
N VAL A 13 15.35 -21.34 -19.19
CA VAL A 13 15.16 -19.89 -19.01
C VAL A 13 14.25 -19.61 -17.83
N LEU A 14 13.08 -20.27 -17.75
CA LEU A 14 12.14 -20.08 -16.66
C LEU A 14 12.70 -20.48 -15.29
N LYS A 15 13.41 -21.61 -15.23
CA LYS A 15 14.04 -22.08 -13.98
C LYS A 15 15.12 -21.14 -13.45
N LYS A 16 15.84 -20.45 -14.32
CA LYS A 16 16.85 -19.46 -13.92
C LYS A 16 16.25 -18.09 -13.63
N PHE A 17 15.24 -17.67 -14.40
CA PHE A 17 14.59 -16.38 -14.25
C PHE A 17 13.81 -16.24 -12.94
N LEU A 18 12.98 -17.22 -12.60
CA LEU A 18 12.05 -17.13 -11.49
C LEU A 18 12.69 -16.89 -10.12
N PRO A 19 13.79 -17.58 -9.74
CA PRO A 19 14.45 -17.32 -8.45
C PRO A 19 15.04 -15.91 -8.34
N GLY A 20 15.65 -15.39 -9.41
CA GLY A 20 16.18 -14.03 -9.47
C GLY A 20 15.07 -13.00 -9.30
N PHE A 21 14.01 -13.11 -10.08
CA PHE A 21 12.84 -12.25 -9.99
C PHE A 21 12.23 -12.23 -8.57
N MET A 22 12.06 -13.40 -7.94
CA MET A 22 11.52 -13.51 -6.58
C MET A 22 12.47 -12.98 -5.51
N SER A 23 13.76 -12.95 -5.76
CA SER A 23 14.76 -12.39 -4.85
C SER A 23 14.67 -10.88 -4.76
N ASP A 24 14.50 -10.21 -5.88
CA ASP A 24 14.65 -8.76 -6.02
C ASP A 24 13.39 -7.98 -5.61
N ILE A 25 12.25 -8.65 -5.49
CA ILE A 25 10.99 -8.04 -5.04
C ILE A 25 11.08 -7.61 -3.57
N VAL A 26 10.71 -6.37 -3.26
CA VAL A 26 10.61 -5.83 -1.90
C VAL A 26 9.17 -5.51 -1.52
N LEU A 27 8.50 -4.60 -2.23
CA LEU A 27 7.12 -4.19 -1.94
C LEU A 27 6.14 -5.36 -2.08
N CYS A 28 6.24 -6.09 -3.17
CA CYS A 28 5.34 -7.21 -3.45
C CYS A 28 5.42 -8.35 -2.43
N LYS A 29 6.48 -8.43 -1.61
CA LYS A 29 6.58 -9.39 -0.49
C LYS A 29 5.77 -8.97 0.73
N THR A 30 5.49 -7.69 0.88
CA THR A 30 4.81 -7.14 2.06
C THR A 30 3.29 -7.10 1.91
N VAL A 31 2.77 -7.30 0.71
CA VAL A 31 1.33 -7.32 0.43
C VAL A 31 0.73 -8.67 0.76
N ASP A 32 -0.48 -8.66 1.29
CA ASP A 32 -1.24 -9.89 1.49
C ASP A 32 -1.62 -10.50 0.14
N ARG A 33 -1.23 -11.76 -0.06
CA ARG A 33 -1.45 -12.51 -1.30
C ARG A 33 -2.60 -13.48 -1.10
N GLN A 34 -3.78 -13.09 -1.52
CA GLN A 34 -4.92 -14.00 -1.54
C GLN A 34 -5.07 -14.59 -2.94
N LEU A 35 -4.35 -15.65 -3.20
CA LEU A 35 -4.52 -16.47 -4.40
C LEU A 35 -5.53 -17.56 -4.12
N LEU A 36 -6.75 -17.35 -4.55
CA LEU A 36 -7.76 -18.41 -4.61
C LEU A 36 -7.49 -19.23 -5.85
N SER A 37 -6.85 -20.37 -5.68
CA SER A 37 -6.60 -21.32 -6.76
C SER A 37 -7.92 -21.74 -7.39
N GLY A 38 -8.11 -21.47 -8.68
CA GLY A 38 -9.28 -21.85 -9.46
C GLY A 38 -10.30 -20.73 -9.75
N GLU A 39 -10.17 -19.55 -9.15
CA GLU A 39 -11.09 -18.44 -9.43
C GLU A 39 -10.73 -17.65 -10.70
N ILE A 40 -9.48 -17.66 -11.11
CA ILE A 40 -9.04 -17.04 -12.37
C ILE A 40 -8.82 -18.15 -13.39
N ASN A 41 -9.78 -18.36 -14.26
CA ASN A 41 -9.66 -19.23 -15.41
C ASN A 41 -10.44 -18.64 -16.59
N SER A 42 -10.26 -19.20 -17.78
CA SER A 42 -10.93 -18.75 -19.01
C SER A 42 -12.47 -18.73 -18.93
N ASN A 43 -13.06 -19.44 -17.98
CA ASN A 43 -14.50 -19.55 -17.81
C ASN A 43 -15.06 -18.57 -16.76
N THR A 44 -14.25 -18.13 -15.76
CA THR A 44 -14.67 -17.24 -14.66
C THR A 44 -14.32 -15.78 -14.90
N GLY A 45 -13.52 -15.48 -15.93
CA GLY A 45 -13.11 -14.12 -16.28
C GLY A 45 -11.92 -13.62 -15.43
N ASP A 46 -11.65 -12.31 -15.55
CA ASP A 46 -10.45 -11.64 -15.01
C ASP A 46 -10.66 -11.04 -13.61
N SER A 47 -11.80 -11.34 -12.95
CA SER A 47 -12.17 -10.69 -11.69
C SER A 47 -12.20 -11.68 -10.54
N VAL A 48 -11.59 -11.29 -9.43
CA VAL A 48 -11.60 -12.04 -8.17
C VAL A 48 -12.31 -11.23 -7.10
N SER A 49 -13.23 -11.85 -6.38
CA SER A 49 -14.00 -11.18 -5.32
C SER A 49 -13.66 -11.76 -3.96
N PHE A 50 -13.31 -10.89 -3.03
CA PHE A 50 -12.99 -11.22 -1.64
C PHE A 50 -14.10 -10.75 -0.71
N LYS A 51 -14.49 -11.58 0.25
CA LYS A 51 -15.46 -11.18 1.27
C LYS A 51 -14.82 -10.20 2.26
N ARG A 52 -15.51 -9.11 2.54
CA ARG A 52 -15.11 -8.19 3.61
C ARG A 52 -15.41 -8.80 4.97
N PRO A 53 -14.58 -8.55 6.00
CA PRO A 53 -14.84 -9.02 7.35
C PRO A 53 -16.11 -8.39 7.90
N HIS A 54 -16.92 -9.20 8.60
CA HIS A 54 -18.12 -8.74 9.28
C HIS A 54 -17.78 -8.08 10.61
N GLN A 55 -18.50 -7.01 10.94
CA GLN A 55 -18.42 -6.35 12.25
C GLN A 55 -19.79 -6.40 12.93
N PHE A 56 -19.79 -6.76 14.20
CA PHE A 56 -20.98 -6.86 15.00
C PHE A 56 -20.90 -5.90 16.18
N LYS A 57 -22.04 -5.31 16.54
CA LYS A 57 -22.21 -4.53 17.76
C LYS A 57 -22.63 -5.48 18.87
N SER A 58 -21.99 -5.39 20.02
CA SER A 58 -22.42 -6.12 21.23
C SER A 58 -23.29 -5.20 22.09
N GLU A 59 -24.34 -5.77 22.68
CA GLU A 59 -25.16 -5.09 23.67
C GLU A 59 -25.05 -5.79 25.01
N ARG A 60 -25.16 -5.02 26.09
CA ARG A 60 -25.21 -5.55 27.46
C ARG A 60 -26.64 -5.45 27.94
N THR A 61 -27.17 -6.56 28.46
CA THR A 61 -28.48 -6.65 29.05
C THR A 61 -28.34 -7.26 30.43
N GLU A 62 -29.17 -6.85 31.38
CA GLU A 62 -29.13 -7.38 32.76
C GLU A 62 -29.64 -8.81 32.83
N THR A 63 -30.61 -9.17 32.00
CA THR A 63 -31.28 -10.46 32.02
C THR A 63 -30.92 -11.38 30.86
N GLY A 64 -30.10 -10.91 29.89
CA GLY A 64 -29.85 -11.61 28.66
C GLY A 64 -31.00 -11.54 27.65
N ASP A 65 -32.07 -10.83 27.96
CA ASP A 65 -33.20 -10.64 27.06
C ASP A 65 -32.86 -9.59 25.98
N ILE A 66 -32.94 -10.00 24.71
CA ILE A 66 -32.69 -9.17 23.52
C ILE A 66 -34.00 -8.75 22.83
N THR A 67 -35.16 -8.98 23.47
CA THR A 67 -36.44 -8.53 22.90
C THR A 67 -36.48 -7.01 22.82
N GLY A 68 -36.81 -6.48 21.65
CA GLY A 68 -36.85 -5.03 21.39
C GLY A 68 -35.48 -4.34 21.22
N LYS A 69 -34.39 -5.09 21.21
CA LYS A 69 -33.05 -4.58 20.91
C LYS A 69 -32.75 -4.66 19.43
N ASP A 70 -31.94 -3.71 18.96
CA ASP A 70 -31.45 -3.70 17.58
C ASP A 70 -30.61 -4.96 17.31
N LYS A 71 -31.06 -5.73 16.33
CA LYS A 71 -30.34 -6.94 15.91
C LYS A 71 -29.33 -6.59 14.85
N ASN A 72 -28.12 -7.14 14.99
CA ASN A 72 -27.10 -7.00 13.95
C ASN A 72 -27.57 -7.67 12.65
N GLY A 73 -27.71 -6.88 11.59
CA GLY A 73 -27.92 -7.44 10.26
C GLY A 73 -26.65 -8.11 9.75
N LEU A 74 -26.80 -9.27 9.12
CA LEU A 74 -25.68 -9.93 8.44
C LEU A 74 -25.62 -9.42 7.00
N PHE A 75 -24.66 -8.55 6.70
CA PHE A 75 -24.47 -8.03 5.35
C PHE A 75 -23.22 -8.66 4.74
N SER A 76 -23.39 -9.30 3.59
CA SER A 76 -22.26 -9.80 2.82
C SER A 76 -21.74 -8.68 1.92
N ALA A 77 -20.62 -8.10 2.28
CA ALA A 77 -19.90 -7.15 1.45
C ALA A 77 -18.71 -7.83 0.77
N LYS A 78 -18.35 -7.36 -0.42
CA LYS A 78 -17.23 -7.87 -1.21
C LYS A 78 -16.30 -6.74 -1.64
N ALA A 79 -15.03 -7.09 -1.81
CA ALA A 79 -14.08 -6.29 -2.56
C ALA A 79 -13.71 -7.07 -3.81
N THR A 80 -13.71 -6.44 -4.96
CA THR A 80 -13.41 -7.08 -6.25
C THR A 80 -12.10 -6.54 -6.79
N GLY A 81 -11.15 -7.44 -7.05
CA GLY A 81 -9.93 -7.16 -7.78
C GLY A 81 -10.08 -7.63 -9.24
N LYS A 82 -9.52 -6.89 -10.17
CA LYS A 82 -9.46 -7.27 -11.58
C LYS A 82 -8.01 -7.42 -12.01
N VAL A 83 -7.73 -8.45 -12.81
CA VAL A 83 -6.41 -8.62 -13.43
C VAL A 83 -6.14 -7.44 -14.35
N GLY A 84 -5.02 -6.78 -14.11
CA GLY A 84 -4.60 -5.60 -14.85
C GLY A 84 -3.83 -5.93 -16.13
N LYS A 85 -2.83 -5.11 -16.43
CA LYS A 85 -1.98 -5.24 -17.61
C LYS A 85 -0.88 -6.28 -17.39
N TYR A 86 -0.39 -6.84 -18.48
CA TYR A 86 0.79 -7.70 -18.46
C TYR A 86 2.05 -6.85 -18.58
N ILE A 87 3.06 -7.13 -17.77
CA ILE A 87 4.39 -6.55 -17.89
C ILE A 87 5.20 -7.48 -18.80
N THR A 88 5.67 -6.98 -19.91
CA THR A 88 6.43 -7.75 -20.89
C THR A 88 7.73 -7.04 -21.28
N VAL A 89 8.81 -7.79 -21.31
CA VAL A 89 10.10 -7.33 -21.88
C VAL A 89 10.42 -8.21 -23.07
N ALA A 90 10.46 -7.59 -24.25
CA ALA A 90 10.79 -8.30 -25.48
C ALA A 90 12.31 -8.23 -25.72
N VAL A 91 12.90 -9.39 -25.99
CA VAL A 91 14.31 -9.53 -26.35
C VAL A 91 14.40 -10.38 -27.62
N GLU A 92 15.03 -9.85 -28.62
CA GLU A 92 15.29 -10.56 -29.86
C GLU A 92 16.76 -11.01 -29.92
N TRP A 93 16.99 -12.25 -30.24
CA TRP A 93 18.32 -12.79 -30.52
C TRP A 93 18.30 -13.73 -31.73
N THR A 94 19.42 -13.80 -32.42
CA THR A 94 19.57 -14.71 -33.55
C THR A 94 19.94 -16.13 -33.08
N GLN A 95 19.63 -17.16 -33.88
CA GLN A 95 19.95 -18.56 -33.58
C GLN A 95 21.45 -18.79 -33.36
N ILE A 96 22.31 -18.02 -34.04
CA ILE A 96 23.77 -18.08 -33.87
C ILE A 96 24.18 -17.53 -32.50
N GLU A 97 23.58 -16.44 -32.07
CA GLU A 97 23.80 -15.84 -30.76
C GLU A 97 23.27 -16.72 -29.64
N GLU A 98 22.18 -17.46 -29.88
CA GLU A 98 21.61 -18.43 -28.94
C GLU A 98 22.59 -19.57 -28.68
N ALA A 99 23.20 -20.16 -29.69
CA ALA A 99 24.16 -21.22 -29.54
C ALA A 99 25.46 -20.80 -28.82
N LEU A 100 25.91 -19.56 -29.04
CA LEU A 100 27.12 -19.02 -28.46
C LEU A 100 26.92 -18.49 -27.02
N LYS A 101 25.71 -18.05 -26.64
CA LYS A 101 25.43 -17.33 -25.40
C LYS A 101 24.69 -18.15 -24.36
N LEU A 102 24.39 -19.43 -24.61
CA LEU A 102 23.69 -20.28 -23.67
C LEU A 102 24.42 -20.38 -22.32
N ASN A 103 25.75 -20.29 -22.31
CA ASN A 103 26.58 -20.24 -21.10
C ASN A 103 26.55 -18.88 -20.38
N GLN A 104 26.05 -17.82 -21.01
CA GLN A 104 25.96 -16.46 -20.45
C GLN A 104 24.52 -16.05 -20.20
N LEU A 105 23.59 -17.02 -20.15
CA LEU A 105 22.18 -16.79 -20.00
C LEU A 105 21.84 -15.94 -18.75
N ASP A 106 22.56 -16.14 -17.65
CA ASP A 106 22.34 -15.38 -16.42
C ASP A 106 22.67 -13.88 -16.58
N GLN A 107 23.67 -13.55 -17.38
CA GLN A 107 24.03 -12.15 -17.67
C GLN A 107 22.97 -11.44 -18.55
N ILE A 108 22.26 -12.20 -19.38
CA ILE A 108 21.18 -11.68 -20.21
C ILE A 108 19.89 -11.56 -19.42
N LEU A 109 19.61 -12.54 -18.56
CA LEU A 109 18.36 -12.56 -17.78
C LEU A 109 18.36 -11.57 -16.61
N SER A 110 19.52 -11.27 -16.01
CA SER A 110 19.61 -10.37 -14.86
C SER A 110 19.01 -8.97 -15.15
N PRO A 111 19.39 -8.25 -16.21
CA PRO A 111 18.80 -6.95 -16.50
C PRO A 111 17.31 -7.02 -16.83
N ILE A 112 16.85 -8.14 -17.37
CA ILE A 112 15.43 -8.32 -17.74
C ILE A 112 14.57 -8.43 -16.46
N HIS A 113 14.95 -9.28 -15.52
CA HIS A 113 14.17 -9.40 -14.29
C HIS A 113 14.29 -8.16 -13.40
N GLU A 114 15.46 -7.49 -13.33
CA GLU A 114 15.60 -6.21 -12.65
C GLU A 114 14.62 -5.16 -13.21
N ARG A 115 14.50 -5.09 -14.54
CA ARG A 115 13.56 -4.17 -15.20
C ARG A 115 12.11 -4.52 -14.88
N MET A 116 11.73 -5.80 -14.97
CA MET A 116 10.36 -6.25 -14.67
C MET A 116 10.01 -6.02 -13.20
N VAL A 117 10.94 -6.27 -12.27
CA VAL A 117 10.76 -5.99 -10.84
C VAL A 117 10.55 -4.50 -10.60
N THR A 118 11.41 -3.66 -11.20
CA THR A 118 11.32 -2.20 -11.04
C THR A 118 9.98 -1.67 -11.53
N ASP A 119 9.52 -2.11 -12.71
CA ASP A 119 8.23 -1.68 -13.26
C ASP A 119 7.06 -2.14 -12.36
N LEU A 120 7.08 -3.39 -11.91
CA LEU A 120 6.05 -3.94 -11.03
C LEU A 120 6.00 -3.21 -9.68
N GLU A 121 7.14 -2.99 -9.04
CA GLU A 121 7.22 -2.32 -7.74
C GLU A 121 6.84 -0.85 -7.84
N THR A 122 7.24 -0.16 -8.89
CA THR A 122 6.87 1.24 -9.13
C THR A 122 5.37 1.37 -9.37
N GLU A 123 4.76 0.50 -10.17
CA GLU A 123 3.31 0.50 -10.40
C GLU A 123 2.54 0.21 -9.11
N LEU A 124 3.00 -0.77 -8.32
CA LEU A 124 2.41 -1.07 -7.02
C LEU A 124 2.54 0.10 -6.04
N ALA A 125 3.71 0.76 -6.00
CA ALA A 125 3.94 1.92 -5.14
C ALA A 125 3.00 3.08 -5.51
N HIS A 126 2.83 3.36 -6.80
CA HIS A 126 1.86 4.35 -7.30
C HIS A 126 0.42 3.98 -6.91
N PHE A 127 0.04 2.72 -7.06
CA PHE A 127 -1.28 2.25 -6.66
C PHE A 127 -1.50 2.43 -5.14
N MET A 128 -0.54 2.03 -4.32
CA MET A 128 -0.63 2.19 -2.86
C MET A 128 -0.73 3.65 -2.44
N MET A 129 0.05 4.54 -3.06
CA MET A 129 0.03 5.97 -2.80
C MET A 129 -1.31 6.60 -3.18
N ASN A 130 -1.88 6.22 -4.32
CA ASN A 130 -3.13 6.79 -4.82
C ASN A 130 -4.38 6.24 -4.12
N ASN A 131 -4.29 5.08 -3.46
CA ASN A 131 -5.43 4.43 -2.81
C ASN A 131 -5.32 4.36 -1.28
N GLY A 132 -4.19 4.75 -0.70
CA GLY A 132 -4.00 4.74 0.75
C GLY A 132 -4.82 5.82 1.44
N ALA A 133 -5.83 5.46 2.23
CA ALA A 133 -6.70 6.41 2.93
C ALA A 133 -6.13 6.95 4.24
N LEU A 134 -5.23 6.20 4.88
CA LEU A 134 -4.62 6.59 6.15
C LEU A 134 -3.37 7.44 5.89
N SER A 135 -3.39 8.68 6.36
CA SER A 135 -2.26 9.60 6.22
C SER A 135 -1.92 10.25 7.55
N LEU A 136 -0.64 10.29 7.85
CA LEU A 136 -0.06 10.97 9.01
C LEU A 136 1.08 11.88 8.56
N GLY A 137 1.22 13.01 9.23
CA GLY A 137 2.26 13.99 8.93
C GLY A 137 1.74 15.17 8.11
N SER A 138 2.65 15.93 7.56
CA SER A 138 2.36 17.10 6.72
C SER A 138 3.05 16.96 5.37
N PRO A 139 2.44 17.40 4.28
CA PRO A 139 3.07 17.40 2.97
C PRO A 139 4.44 18.10 3.00
N ASN A 140 5.36 17.65 2.18
CA ASN A 140 6.72 18.18 2.07
C ASN A 140 7.55 18.15 3.36
N THR A 141 7.11 17.43 4.38
CA THR A 141 7.87 17.27 5.62
C THR A 141 8.55 15.91 5.62
N ALA A 142 9.87 15.92 5.55
CA ALA A 142 10.63 14.68 5.56
C ALA A 142 10.60 14.02 6.96
N ILE A 143 10.53 12.70 6.97
CA ILE A 143 10.69 11.88 8.18
C ILE A 143 12.11 12.09 8.70
N LYS A 144 12.25 12.49 9.98
CA LYS A 144 13.55 12.81 10.59
C LYS A 144 13.78 12.13 11.94
N LYS A 145 12.72 11.72 12.61
CA LYS A 145 12.79 11.23 13.99
C LYS A 145 12.17 9.85 14.11
N TRP A 146 12.65 9.09 15.09
CA TRP A 146 12.05 7.84 15.50
C TRP A 146 10.54 7.98 15.78
N ALA A 147 10.14 9.08 16.42
CA ALA A 147 8.75 9.35 16.74
C ALA A 147 7.83 9.42 15.50
N ASP A 148 8.32 9.88 14.36
CA ASP A 148 7.53 9.99 13.12
C ASP A 148 7.07 8.60 12.63
N VAL A 149 7.97 7.62 12.71
CA VAL A 149 7.66 6.22 12.36
C VAL A 149 6.82 5.55 13.45
N ALA A 150 7.17 5.76 14.73
CA ALA A 150 6.46 5.15 15.85
C ALA A 150 5.01 5.64 15.97
N GLN A 151 4.73 6.90 15.65
CA GLN A 151 3.36 7.43 15.60
C GLN A 151 2.52 6.72 14.54
N THR A 152 3.08 6.43 13.37
CA THR A 152 2.38 5.69 12.33
C THR A 152 2.04 4.27 12.79
N ALA A 153 2.99 3.59 13.45
CA ALA A 153 2.75 2.27 14.03
C ALA A 153 1.64 2.29 15.09
N SER A 154 1.67 3.29 15.95
CA SER A 154 0.67 3.47 17.00
C SER A 154 -0.71 3.74 16.43
N PHE A 155 -0.79 4.56 15.39
CA PHE A 155 -2.05 4.87 14.70
C PHE A 155 -2.69 3.63 14.07
N ILE A 156 -1.91 2.80 13.36
CA ILE A 156 -2.42 1.55 12.76
C ILE A 156 -2.96 0.61 13.84
N LYS A 157 -2.27 0.50 14.98
CA LYS A 157 -2.71 -0.33 16.11
C LYS A 157 -3.96 0.23 16.79
N ASP A 158 -4.00 1.55 17.00
CA ASP A 158 -5.10 2.21 17.70
C ASP A 158 -6.39 2.23 16.87
N ILE A 159 -6.30 2.28 15.56
CA ILE A 159 -7.46 2.13 14.66
C ILE A 159 -8.12 0.74 14.78
N GLY A 160 -7.43 -0.22 15.38
CA GLY A 160 -7.94 -1.57 15.62
C GLY A 160 -7.86 -2.50 14.42
N ILE A 161 -6.99 -2.20 13.47
CA ILE A 161 -6.70 -3.11 12.36
C ILE A 161 -5.91 -4.30 12.93
N LYS A 162 -6.47 -5.50 12.81
CA LYS A 162 -5.74 -6.73 13.13
C LYS A 162 -4.72 -6.98 12.02
N THR A 163 -3.50 -6.60 12.28
CA THR A 163 -2.38 -6.86 11.37
C THR A 163 -1.48 -7.93 11.96
N GLY A 164 -0.90 -8.75 11.11
CA GLY A 164 0.23 -9.59 11.47
C GLY A 164 1.50 -8.74 11.63
N GLU A 165 2.39 -8.78 10.67
CA GLU A 165 3.56 -7.90 10.62
C GLU A 165 3.22 -6.60 9.90
N ASN A 166 3.62 -5.47 10.48
CA ASN A 166 3.57 -4.17 9.82
C ASN A 166 4.93 -3.84 9.22
N TYR A 167 4.92 -3.30 8.01
CA TYR A 167 6.11 -2.93 7.28
C TYR A 167 6.16 -1.41 7.07
N ALA A 168 7.32 -0.81 7.31
CA ALA A 168 7.65 0.54 6.89
C ALA A 168 8.61 0.45 5.72
N ILE A 169 8.17 0.85 4.54
CA ILE A 169 9.01 0.87 3.35
C ILE A 169 9.39 2.32 3.11
N MET A 170 10.66 2.59 3.02
CA MET A 170 11.19 3.96 2.91
C MET A 170 12.27 4.06 1.83
N ASP A 171 12.45 5.26 1.33
CA ASP A 171 13.54 5.58 0.44
C ASP A 171 14.89 5.61 1.17
N PRO A 172 16.02 5.43 0.49
CA PRO A 172 17.34 5.43 1.10
C PRO A 172 17.69 6.73 1.84
N TRP A 173 17.20 7.88 1.38
CA TRP A 173 17.43 9.17 2.03
C TRP A 173 16.71 9.29 3.37
N SER A 174 15.48 8.79 3.46
CA SER A 174 14.74 8.72 4.71
C SER A 174 15.37 7.73 5.68
N ALA A 175 15.83 6.59 5.18
CA ALA A 175 16.56 5.60 5.99
C ALA A 175 17.85 6.19 6.57
N GLN A 176 18.62 6.93 5.77
CA GLN A 176 19.84 7.61 6.21
C GLN A 176 19.56 8.66 7.30
N ARG A 177 18.50 9.47 7.17
CA ARG A 177 18.11 10.44 8.19
C ARG A 177 17.69 9.78 9.50
N LEU A 178 16.99 8.65 9.42
CA LEU A 178 16.61 7.88 10.61
C LEU A 178 17.81 7.16 11.24
N ALA A 179 18.77 6.71 10.44
CA ALA A 179 20.03 6.16 10.94
C ALA A 179 20.84 7.22 11.69
N ASP A 180 20.87 8.45 11.22
CA ASP A 180 21.48 9.57 11.94
C ASP A 180 20.80 9.83 13.29
N ALA A 181 19.47 9.84 13.32
CA ALA A 181 18.72 9.94 14.57
C ALA A 181 18.98 8.75 15.52
N GLN A 182 19.19 7.55 15.01
CA GLN A 182 19.52 6.35 15.78
C GLN A 182 20.95 6.41 16.33
N SER A 183 21.88 6.97 15.59
CA SER A 183 23.28 7.10 16.01
C SER A 183 23.45 7.99 17.26
N GLY A 184 22.50 8.91 17.50
CA GLY A 184 22.43 9.73 18.68
C GLY A 184 21.94 9.03 19.95
N LEU A 185 21.52 7.77 19.87
CA LEU A 185 21.08 6.98 21.01
C LEU A 185 22.30 6.34 21.70
N HIS A 186 22.69 6.84 22.85
CA HIS A 186 23.86 6.34 23.59
C HIS A 186 23.68 4.95 24.25
N ALA A 187 22.59 4.24 23.99
CA ALA A 187 22.16 3.12 24.81
C ALA A 187 22.46 1.71 24.27
N ALA A 188 22.86 1.55 23.00
CA ALA A 188 23.12 0.21 22.43
C ALA A 188 24.20 0.25 21.36
N ASP A 189 25.39 -0.16 21.69
CA ASP A 189 26.58 -0.18 20.83
C ASP A 189 26.31 -0.81 19.45
N GLN A 190 25.57 -1.90 19.38
CA GLN A 190 25.34 -2.60 18.13
C GLN A 190 24.38 -1.83 17.18
N LEU A 191 23.36 -1.18 17.71
CA LEU A 191 22.41 -0.38 16.90
C LEU A 191 23.06 0.88 16.37
N VAL A 192 23.85 1.55 17.21
CA VAL A 192 24.64 2.74 16.86
C VAL A 192 25.68 2.38 15.80
N ARG A 193 26.38 1.27 15.99
CA ARG A 193 27.39 0.77 15.05
C ARG A 193 26.81 0.48 13.68
N THR A 194 25.69 -0.24 13.60
CA THR A 194 25.03 -0.55 12.32
C THR A 194 24.57 0.72 11.60
N ALA A 195 24.02 1.68 12.33
CA ALA A 195 23.61 2.97 11.76
C ALA A 195 24.81 3.76 11.23
N TRP A 196 25.90 3.74 11.95
CA TRP A 196 27.12 4.49 11.61
C TRP A 196 27.91 3.85 10.46
N GLU A 197 28.06 2.52 10.48
CA GLU A 197 28.82 1.79 9.45
C GLU A 197 28.09 1.65 8.11
N ASN A 198 26.77 1.43 8.14
CA ASN A 198 25.99 1.06 6.97
C ASN A 198 24.89 2.05 6.58
N ALA A 199 24.72 3.15 7.31
CA ALA A 199 23.59 4.08 7.16
C ALA A 199 22.22 3.38 7.17
N GLN A 200 22.09 2.29 7.92
CA GLN A 200 20.89 1.48 8.03
C GLN A 200 20.29 1.57 9.41
N ILE A 201 18.98 1.58 9.46
CA ILE A 201 18.23 1.44 10.72
C ILE A 201 18.07 -0.05 11.08
N SER A 202 17.74 -0.29 12.36
CA SER A 202 17.40 -1.64 12.80
C SER A 202 16.23 -2.21 11.99
N GLY A 203 16.27 -3.52 11.70
CA GLY A 203 15.19 -4.23 11.00
C GLY A 203 13.83 -4.12 11.67
N ASN A 204 13.80 -3.86 13.00
CA ASN A 204 12.59 -3.48 13.75
C ASN A 204 12.80 -2.07 14.29
N PHE A 205 12.06 -1.11 13.75
CA PHE A 205 12.17 0.29 14.11
C PHE A 205 10.79 0.87 14.45
N GLY A 206 10.65 1.41 15.66
CA GLY A 206 9.37 1.98 16.10
C GLY A 206 8.21 0.96 16.18
N GLY A 207 8.50 -0.32 16.34
CA GLY A 207 7.50 -1.39 16.38
C GLY A 207 6.98 -1.85 15.02
N ILE A 208 7.68 -1.47 13.94
CA ILE A 208 7.40 -1.84 12.55
C ILE A 208 8.68 -2.43 11.94
N ARG A 209 8.54 -3.37 11.03
CA ARG A 209 9.64 -3.92 10.26
C ARG A 209 10.05 -2.94 9.16
N ALA A 210 11.28 -2.44 9.20
CA ALA A 210 11.79 -1.46 8.25
C ALA A 210 12.42 -2.13 7.04
N LEU A 211 12.03 -1.69 5.86
CA LEU A 211 12.58 -2.10 4.57
C LEU A 211 12.93 -0.86 3.75
N MET A 212 13.93 -1.00 2.88
CA MET A 212 14.30 0.05 1.93
C MET A 212 13.91 -0.39 0.52
N SER A 213 13.41 0.55 -0.28
CA SER A 213 13.17 0.35 -1.70
C SER A 213 13.47 1.62 -2.48
N ASN A 214 14.04 1.45 -3.65
CA ASN A 214 14.28 2.54 -4.62
C ASN A 214 13.05 2.78 -5.52
N GLY A 215 12.08 1.87 -5.52
CA GLY A 215 10.88 1.91 -6.36
C GLY A 215 9.72 2.69 -5.74
N LEU A 216 9.95 3.54 -4.73
CA LEU A 216 8.88 4.34 -4.14
C LEU A 216 8.41 5.44 -5.09
N ALA A 217 7.07 5.56 -5.15
CA ALA A 217 6.43 6.56 -5.99
C ALA A 217 6.58 7.97 -5.39
N SER A 218 6.79 8.94 -6.27
CA SER A 218 6.67 10.37 -5.96
C SER A 218 5.61 10.98 -6.87
N ARG A 219 4.95 12.03 -6.39
CA ARG A 219 3.97 12.77 -7.17
C ARG A 219 4.00 14.25 -6.85
N GLU A 220 3.52 15.03 -7.78
CA GLU A 220 3.22 16.43 -7.54
C GLU A 220 1.82 16.56 -6.96
N GLN A 221 1.68 17.35 -5.90
CA GLN A 221 0.40 17.71 -5.35
C GLN A 221 -0.37 18.61 -6.32
N GLY A 222 -1.70 18.58 -6.25
CA GLY A 222 -2.55 19.52 -6.98
C GLY A 222 -2.28 20.97 -6.57
N ASP A 223 -2.52 21.88 -7.50
CA ASP A 223 -2.33 23.32 -7.29
C ASP A 223 -3.54 23.92 -6.54
N PHE A 224 -3.71 23.47 -5.30
CA PHE A 224 -4.80 23.86 -4.43
C PHE A 224 -4.69 25.33 -4.01
N ASP A 225 -5.80 26.04 -4.12
CA ASP A 225 -5.96 27.43 -3.70
C ASP A 225 -7.33 27.62 -3.05
N GLY A 226 -7.38 28.33 -1.91
CA GLY A 226 -8.60 28.61 -1.17
C GLY A 226 -8.86 27.70 0.03
N THR A 227 -10.06 27.79 0.58
CA THR A 227 -10.53 26.96 1.70
C THR A 227 -11.67 26.07 1.22
N LEU A 228 -11.42 24.77 1.12
CA LEU A 228 -12.43 23.81 0.73
C LEU A 228 -13.40 23.52 1.88
N THR A 229 -14.68 23.51 1.55
CA THR A 229 -15.72 23.03 2.45
C THR A 229 -16.61 22.01 1.76
N VAL A 230 -17.14 21.07 2.53
CA VAL A 230 -18.10 20.08 2.02
C VAL A 230 -19.44 20.78 1.79
N LYS A 231 -19.87 20.81 0.53
CA LYS A 231 -21.14 21.48 0.13
C LYS A 231 -22.35 20.71 0.65
N THR A 232 -22.32 19.40 0.56
CA THR A 232 -23.40 18.51 0.98
C THR A 232 -22.81 17.27 1.60
N ALA A 233 -23.31 16.86 2.76
CA ALA A 233 -22.88 15.62 3.39
C ALA A 233 -23.11 14.44 2.43
N PRO A 234 -22.08 13.63 2.13
CA PRO A 234 -22.24 12.48 1.27
C PRO A 234 -23.09 11.41 1.98
N ASN A 235 -23.94 10.73 1.22
CA ASN A 235 -24.63 9.56 1.74
C ASN A 235 -23.67 8.36 1.69
N VAL A 236 -23.06 8.06 2.82
CA VAL A 236 -22.08 6.96 3.00
C VAL A 236 -22.64 5.88 3.94
N ASP A 237 -23.95 5.65 3.89
CA ASP A 237 -24.55 4.52 4.57
C ASP A 237 -23.86 3.21 4.19
N TYR A 238 -23.64 2.34 5.18
CA TYR A 238 -22.93 1.07 4.98
C TYR A 238 -23.55 0.23 3.86
N LEU A 239 -24.86 0.22 3.73
CA LEU A 239 -25.55 -0.53 2.67
C LEU A 239 -25.26 -0.01 1.28
N SER A 240 -25.15 1.33 1.13
CA SER A 240 -24.88 1.95 -0.16
C SER A 240 -23.43 1.78 -0.61
N VAL A 241 -22.49 1.68 0.34
CA VAL A 241 -21.03 1.58 0.06
C VAL A 241 -20.43 0.21 0.39
N LYS A 242 -21.24 -0.80 0.70
CA LYS A 242 -20.77 -2.11 1.16
C LYS A 242 -19.81 -2.81 0.20
N ASP A 243 -20.01 -2.65 -1.09
CA ASP A 243 -19.19 -3.25 -2.16
C ASP A 243 -18.20 -2.24 -2.78
N SER A 244 -18.13 -1.03 -2.22
CA SER A 244 -17.19 0.02 -2.63
C SER A 244 -16.57 0.67 -1.41
N TYR A 245 -15.34 1.12 -1.54
CA TYR A 245 -14.64 1.97 -0.57
C TYR A 245 -14.58 3.44 -1.03
N GLN A 246 -15.26 3.75 -2.13
CA GLN A 246 -15.26 5.05 -2.80
C GLN A 246 -16.60 5.74 -2.60
N PHE A 247 -16.57 7.05 -2.46
CA PHE A 247 -17.76 7.89 -2.42
C PHE A 247 -17.45 9.27 -3.02
N THR A 248 -18.45 9.91 -3.55
CA THR A 248 -18.33 11.25 -4.15
C THR A 248 -18.68 12.30 -3.12
N VAL A 249 -17.83 13.32 -2.99
CA VAL A 249 -18.02 14.46 -2.10
C VAL A 249 -18.11 15.72 -2.96
N ALA A 250 -19.20 16.48 -2.82
CA ALA A 250 -19.28 17.79 -3.41
C ALA A 250 -18.54 18.81 -2.55
N LEU A 251 -17.55 19.48 -3.12
CA LEU A 251 -16.76 20.51 -2.47
C LEU A 251 -17.14 21.89 -3.01
N THR A 252 -16.93 22.92 -2.19
CA THR A 252 -17.05 24.34 -2.56
C THR A 252 -15.90 25.13 -1.96
N GLY A 253 -15.65 26.34 -2.47
CA GLY A 253 -14.53 27.18 -2.02
C GLY A 253 -13.26 27.05 -2.89
N ALA A 254 -13.34 26.30 -3.99
CA ALA A 254 -12.28 26.26 -5.01
C ALA A 254 -12.29 27.55 -5.85
N THR A 255 -11.12 27.93 -6.34
CA THR A 255 -10.99 28.99 -7.35
C THR A 255 -11.61 28.50 -8.67
N PRO A 256 -12.57 29.22 -9.27
CA PRO A 256 -13.22 28.77 -10.49
C PRO A 256 -12.24 28.59 -11.65
N SER A 257 -12.48 27.56 -12.45
CA SER A 257 -11.76 27.28 -13.71
C SER A 257 -10.26 26.99 -13.58
N LYS A 258 -9.80 26.56 -12.41
CA LYS A 258 -8.43 26.15 -12.20
C LYS A 258 -8.27 24.66 -12.52
N THR A 259 -7.48 24.33 -13.52
CA THR A 259 -7.15 22.94 -13.91
C THR A 259 -6.13 22.33 -12.94
N GLY A 260 -6.27 21.04 -12.64
CA GLY A 260 -5.33 20.34 -11.75
C GLY A 260 -5.41 20.79 -10.28
N PHE A 261 -6.58 21.25 -9.88
CA PHE A 261 -6.86 21.75 -8.54
C PHE A 261 -6.61 20.67 -7.47
N LEU A 262 -7.16 19.46 -7.68
CA LEU A 262 -6.85 18.27 -6.92
C LEU A 262 -6.44 17.16 -7.88
N LYS A 263 -5.30 16.54 -7.63
CA LYS A 263 -4.80 15.40 -8.40
C LYS A 263 -5.10 14.08 -7.70
N ALA A 264 -5.18 13.00 -8.46
CA ALA A 264 -5.30 11.66 -7.90
C ALA A 264 -4.17 11.37 -6.91
N GLY A 265 -4.52 10.86 -5.73
CA GLY A 265 -3.61 10.63 -4.63
C GLY A 265 -3.50 11.79 -3.63
N ASP A 266 -4.04 12.99 -3.90
CA ASP A 266 -4.04 14.07 -2.92
C ASP A 266 -4.79 13.67 -1.66
N GLN A 267 -4.26 14.07 -0.50
CA GLN A 267 -4.84 13.75 0.80
C GLN A 267 -5.69 14.91 1.31
N LEU A 268 -6.97 14.66 1.52
CA LEU A 268 -7.89 15.60 2.13
C LEU A 268 -8.01 15.28 3.62
N LYS A 269 -7.89 16.29 4.45
CA LYS A 269 -8.07 16.21 5.90
C LYS A 269 -9.37 16.93 6.29
N PHE A 270 -10.28 16.20 6.89
CA PHE A 270 -11.56 16.74 7.35
C PHE A 270 -11.47 17.19 8.82
N THR A 271 -11.65 18.47 9.08
CA THR A 271 -11.46 19.05 10.43
C THR A 271 -12.59 18.69 11.40
N SER A 272 -13.80 18.45 10.90
CA SER A 272 -15.00 18.20 11.72
C SER A 272 -15.31 16.71 11.91
N THR A 273 -14.57 15.82 11.23
CA THR A 273 -14.76 14.38 11.32
C THR A 273 -13.48 13.70 11.79
N HIS A 274 -13.61 12.66 12.58
CA HIS A 274 -12.47 12.02 13.23
C HIS A 274 -12.46 10.53 12.96
N TRP A 275 -11.26 9.95 12.97
CA TRP A 275 -11.08 8.52 12.91
C TRP A 275 -11.65 7.84 14.17
N LEU A 276 -12.27 6.70 13.97
CA LEU A 276 -12.81 5.86 15.04
C LEU A 276 -12.02 4.55 15.10
N ASN A 277 -11.80 4.06 16.30
CA ASN A 277 -11.37 2.68 16.48
C ASN A 277 -12.44 1.74 15.95
N GLN A 278 -12.05 0.81 15.08
CA GLN A 278 -13.00 -0.08 14.40
C GLN A 278 -13.73 -1.04 15.34
N GLN A 279 -13.10 -1.39 16.47
CA GLN A 279 -13.66 -2.34 17.43
C GLN A 279 -14.52 -1.63 18.48
N SER A 280 -13.96 -0.60 19.14
CA SER A 280 -14.63 0.11 20.23
C SER A 280 -15.59 1.21 19.77
N LYS A 281 -15.47 1.65 18.49
CA LYS A 281 -16.20 2.79 17.92
C LYS A 281 -15.97 4.12 18.63
N GLN A 282 -14.90 4.21 19.40
CA GLN A 282 -14.50 5.44 20.07
C GLN A 282 -13.58 6.29 19.17
N THR A 283 -13.66 7.59 19.32
CA THR A 283 -12.78 8.54 18.61
C THR A 283 -11.33 8.33 19.00
N LEU A 284 -10.44 8.34 18.02
CA LEU A 284 -9.01 8.23 18.23
C LEU A 284 -8.42 9.58 18.63
N TYR A 285 -7.51 9.55 19.61
CA TYR A 285 -6.82 10.72 20.10
C TYR A 285 -5.30 10.53 20.04
N ASN A 286 -4.60 11.57 19.61
CA ASN A 286 -3.16 11.70 19.81
C ASN A 286 -2.95 12.72 20.94
N GLY A 287 -2.70 12.24 22.16
CA GLY A 287 -2.74 13.06 23.35
C GLY A 287 -4.14 13.64 23.60
N SER A 288 -4.28 14.95 23.60
CA SER A 288 -5.56 15.64 23.75
C SER A 288 -6.27 15.99 22.43
N THR A 289 -5.63 15.73 21.30
CA THR A 289 -6.14 16.11 19.97
C THR A 289 -6.81 14.94 19.28
N ALA A 290 -8.09 15.10 18.91
CA ALA A 290 -8.82 14.11 18.13
C ALA A 290 -8.21 14.00 16.72
N MET A 291 -8.01 12.78 16.25
CA MET A 291 -7.39 12.51 14.95
C MET A 291 -8.40 12.73 13.82
N SER A 292 -8.14 13.74 13.01
CA SER A 292 -9.00 14.07 11.86
C SER A 292 -9.05 12.94 10.85
N PHE A 293 -10.23 12.72 10.29
CA PHE A 293 -10.42 11.79 9.19
C PHE A 293 -9.67 12.27 7.94
N THR A 294 -9.04 11.35 7.25
CA THR A 294 -8.34 11.60 5.98
C THR A 294 -8.92 10.75 4.88
N ALA A 295 -8.94 11.27 3.66
CA ALA A 295 -9.35 10.56 2.46
C ALA A 295 -8.42 10.92 1.31
N THR A 296 -8.29 10.01 0.37
CA THR A 296 -7.46 10.18 -0.82
C THR A 296 -8.34 10.49 -2.02
N VAL A 297 -7.96 11.49 -2.78
CA VAL A 297 -8.58 11.83 -4.06
C VAL A 297 -8.22 10.74 -5.08
N LEU A 298 -9.21 10.13 -5.71
CA LEU A 298 -9.00 9.05 -6.69
C LEU A 298 -8.92 9.57 -8.12
N GLU A 299 -9.65 10.63 -8.42
CA GLU A 299 -9.73 11.22 -9.76
C GLU A 299 -9.37 12.69 -9.71
N GLU A 300 -8.70 13.17 -10.73
CA GLU A 300 -8.39 14.59 -10.88
C GLU A 300 -9.66 15.42 -11.00
N THR A 301 -9.70 16.54 -10.28
CA THR A 301 -10.83 17.50 -10.32
C THR A 301 -10.35 18.84 -10.87
N ASN A 302 -11.20 19.42 -11.70
CA ASN A 302 -10.99 20.73 -12.31
C ASN A 302 -11.98 21.74 -11.75
#